data_f2c51e3479cea7bdef7c6f984f1b16d1
#
_entry.id   f2c51e3479cea7bdef7c6f984f1b16d1
#
_cell.length_a   1.000
_cell.length_b   1.000
_cell.length_c   1.000
_cell.angle_alpha   90.00
_cell.angle_beta   90.00
_cell.angle_gamma   90.00
#
_symmetry.space_group_name_H-M   'P 1'
#
loop_
_entity.id
_entity.type
_entity.pdbx_description
1 polymer ?
#
loop_
_entity_poly.entity_id
_entity_poly.type
_entity_poly.pdbx_seq_one_letter_code
_entity_poly.pdbx_strand_id
1 'polypeptide(L)'
;MTRLVTLLGLVALGVLGPATAHAQSPGALATGLHISDGRLLEGNGNDFIMRGVNHAHTWYPGETQSLADVKALGANTVRVVLSNGYRWTKNSAADVAGVVSQCKANRLICVLEVHDTTGYGEDAAAGTLDQAADYWIGLKDVLVGEENYVIVNIGNEPWGNTDPAGWTDPTIAAVKKLRNAGFGHTIMVDAPNWGQDWQGVMRANAQSVYDADTTGNLIFSIHMYSVYDTAQEITDYLNAFVNAGLPILIGEFGGPPDQWGDPDEDTMMAAAQQLRLGYLAWSWSGNTDPILDLSIGFDPSRLSSWGQRIFNGANGIAQTSREATVFGGGNPGDTQAPTAPGTPTASAVTATSLTLAWTAATDNVGVTGYDVVRVAGGTETTVAASTTNTVAVTGLTAETTYTFAVYARDAAGNRSARSATVNVTTDEGGSTPGVGCSVGYRVVGEWPGGFQGEITIRNTGTTAISGWTLAFAFANGQTVTNMWGGTPAQNGGAVSVTPASYTSTVPAAGSVTVGFTGGKGATNTAPTAFRLNGTTCATT
;
A
#
# COMPACT_ATOMS: atom_id res chain seq x y z
N MET A 1 3.13 -58.78 -42.77
CA MET A 1 3.02 -58.96 -41.28
C MET A 1 3.37 -57.61 -40.64
N THR A 2 2.35 -56.80 -40.42
CA THR A 2 2.44 -55.43 -39.96
C THR A 2 2.18 -55.43 -38.44
N ARG A 3 3.11 -55.01 -37.63
CA ARG A 3 2.90 -54.85 -36.17
C ARG A 3 2.46 -53.43 -35.88
N LEU A 4 1.24 -53.33 -35.32
CA LEU A 4 0.65 -52.14 -34.79
C LEU A 4 1.25 -51.86 -33.36
N VAL A 5 1.82 -50.70 -33.15
CA VAL A 5 2.27 -50.25 -31.81
C VAL A 5 1.28 -49.22 -31.33
N THR A 6 0.55 -49.55 -30.26
CA THR A 6 -0.40 -48.63 -29.60
C THR A 6 0.36 -47.82 -28.56
N LEU A 7 0.40 -46.49 -28.73
CA LEU A 7 0.90 -45.57 -27.71
C LEU A 7 -0.24 -45.20 -26.76
N LEU A 8 -0.14 -45.59 -25.49
CA LEU A 8 -0.99 -45.04 -24.42
C LEU A 8 -0.42 -43.69 -23.97
N GLY A 9 -1.16 -42.61 -24.22
CA GLY A 9 -0.88 -41.33 -23.64
C GLY A 9 -1.43 -41.23 -22.21
N LEU A 10 -0.56 -41.03 -21.24
CA LEU A 10 -0.93 -40.61 -19.89
C LEU A 10 -1.25 -39.14 -19.88
N VAL A 11 -2.50 -38.78 -19.64
CA VAL A 11 -2.92 -37.40 -19.34
C VAL A 11 -2.75 -37.20 -17.83
N ALA A 12 -1.74 -36.43 -17.43
CA ALA A 12 -1.62 -35.97 -16.04
C ALA A 12 -2.55 -34.76 -15.82
N LEU A 13 -3.66 -34.96 -15.10
CA LEU A 13 -4.45 -33.85 -14.58
C LEU A 13 -3.64 -33.17 -13.45
N GLY A 14 -3.11 -31.99 -13.76
CA GLY A 14 -2.60 -31.08 -12.74
C GLY A 14 -3.75 -30.47 -11.95
N VAL A 15 -3.85 -30.79 -10.68
CA VAL A 15 -4.76 -30.13 -9.73
C VAL A 15 -4.15 -28.76 -9.42
N LEU A 16 -4.73 -27.70 -9.99
CA LEU A 16 -4.46 -26.32 -9.57
C LEU A 16 -5.09 -26.14 -8.17
N GLY A 17 -4.24 -26.08 -7.15
CA GLY A 17 -4.65 -25.64 -5.82
C GLY A 17 -5.05 -24.15 -5.85
N PRO A 18 -5.98 -23.73 -4.96
CA PRO A 18 -6.36 -22.32 -4.90
C PRO A 18 -5.15 -21.47 -4.48
N ALA A 19 -4.90 -20.39 -5.23
CA ALA A 19 -3.95 -19.37 -4.86
C ALA A 19 -4.34 -18.79 -3.49
N THR A 20 -3.48 -18.94 -2.50
CA THR A 20 -3.65 -18.30 -1.20
C THR A 20 -3.42 -16.81 -1.36
N ALA A 21 -4.50 -16.04 -1.33
CA ALA A 21 -4.41 -14.60 -1.16
C ALA A 21 -3.70 -14.32 0.17
N HIS A 22 -2.51 -13.72 0.12
CA HIS A 22 -1.84 -13.22 1.31
C HIS A 22 -2.64 -12.02 1.82
N ALA A 23 -3.37 -12.21 2.93
CA ALA A 23 -3.95 -11.10 3.65
C ALA A 23 -2.80 -10.28 4.26
N GLN A 24 -2.55 -9.09 3.72
CA GLN A 24 -1.70 -8.10 4.37
C GLN A 24 -2.31 -7.72 5.72
N SER A 25 -1.51 -7.77 6.77
CA SER A 25 -1.86 -7.16 8.06
C SER A 25 -2.17 -5.67 7.85
N PRO A 26 -3.16 -5.08 8.56
CA PRO A 26 -3.38 -3.65 8.48
C PRO A 26 -2.16 -2.94 9.07
N GLY A 27 -1.19 -2.60 8.22
CA GLY A 27 -0.12 -1.68 8.52
C GLY A 27 -0.69 -0.28 8.75
N ALA A 28 0.02 0.55 9.52
CA ALA A 28 -0.27 1.97 9.62
C ALA A 28 -0.49 2.54 8.20
N LEU A 29 -1.51 3.39 8.03
CA LEU A 29 -1.81 4.06 6.76
C LEU A 29 -0.51 4.58 6.16
N ALA A 30 -0.20 4.18 4.93
CA ALA A 30 0.99 4.66 4.24
C ALA A 30 0.93 6.19 4.18
N THR A 31 1.99 6.84 4.64
CA THR A 31 2.09 8.30 4.60
C THR A 31 2.57 8.70 3.22
N GLY A 32 1.67 8.79 2.23
CA GLY A 32 2.02 9.22 0.88
C GLY A 32 1.52 8.32 -0.24
N LEU A 33 2.09 8.53 -1.42
CA LEU A 33 1.83 7.67 -2.58
C LEU A 33 2.24 6.22 -2.25
N HIS A 34 1.37 5.27 -2.55
CA HIS A 34 1.63 3.86 -2.20
C HIS A 34 0.92 2.89 -3.14
N ILE A 35 1.42 1.67 -3.18
CA ILE A 35 0.83 0.60 -3.97
C ILE A 35 -0.16 -0.20 -3.12
N SER A 36 -1.36 -0.41 -3.68
CA SER A 36 -2.35 -1.35 -3.15
C SER A 36 -3.09 -2.02 -4.29
N ASP A 37 -3.25 -3.34 -4.20
CA ASP A 37 -3.91 -4.16 -5.21
C ASP A 37 -3.41 -3.90 -6.65
N GLY A 38 -2.07 -3.80 -6.81
CA GLY A 38 -1.42 -3.57 -8.09
C GLY A 38 -1.60 -2.15 -8.66
N ARG A 39 -2.10 -1.20 -7.88
CA ARG A 39 -2.38 0.19 -8.30
C ARG A 39 -1.65 1.21 -7.44
N LEU A 40 -1.30 2.33 -8.03
CA LEU A 40 -0.76 3.48 -7.32
C LEU A 40 -1.91 4.30 -6.73
N LEU A 41 -1.89 4.46 -5.42
CA LEU A 41 -2.84 5.25 -4.66
C LEU A 41 -2.17 6.46 -4.02
N GLU A 42 -2.94 7.53 -3.83
CA GLU A 42 -2.56 8.67 -3.00
C GLU A 42 -2.66 8.34 -1.51
N GLY A 43 -2.06 9.12 -0.64
CA GLY A 43 -2.10 8.92 0.82
C GLY A 43 -3.50 8.84 1.43
N ASN A 44 -4.51 9.36 0.75
CA ASN A 44 -5.92 9.27 1.14
C ASN A 44 -6.65 8.04 0.56
N GLY A 45 -5.94 7.17 -0.19
CA GLY A 45 -6.47 5.96 -0.81
C GLY A 45 -7.12 6.17 -2.18
N ASN A 46 -7.09 7.38 -2.74
CA ASN A 46 -7.59 7.63 -4.10
C ASN A 46 -6.62 7.05 -5.13
N ASP A 47 -7.17 6.55 -6.22
CA ASP A 47 -6.41 6.04 -7.36
C ASP A 47 -5.69 7.18 -8.08
N PHE A 48 -4.39 7.06 -8.30
CA PHE A 48 -3.61 8.05 -9.04
C PHE A 48 -3.01 7.43 -10.30
N ILE A 49 -3.46 7.93 -11.45
CA ILE A 49 -2.99 7.48 -12.75
C ILE A 49 -2.08 8.57 -13.34
N MET A 50 -0.80 8.25 -13.45
CA MET A 50 0.19 9.18 -14.00
C MET A 50 -0.11 9.47 -15.48
N ARG A 51 -0.15 10.74 -15.84
CA ARG A 51 -0.28 11.27 -17.18
C ARG A 51 0.72 12.41 -17.32
N GLY A 52 1.84 12.14 -17.99
CA GLY A 52 2.91 13.11 -18.01
C GLY A 52 3.97 12.86 -19.05
N VAL A 53 5.07 13.55 -18.86
CA VAL A 53 6.21 13.56 -19.76
C VAL A 53 7.52 13.49 -18.99
N ASN A 54 8.60 13.14 -19.68
CA ASN A 54 9.95 13.20 -19.17
C ASN A 54 10.52 14.62 -19.44
N HIS A 55 11.29 15.15 -18.47
CA HIS A 55 11.99 16.44 -18.59
C HIS A 55 13.49 16.27 -18.37
N ALA A 56 14.28 16.69 -19.32
CA ALA A 56 15.72 16.50 -19.41
C ALA A 56 16.53 17.47 -18.51
N HIS A 57 16.19 17.58 -17.22
CA HIS A 57 16.67 18.60 -16.28
C HIS A 57 18.19 18.61 -16.13
N THR A 58 18.86 17.46 -16.01
CA THR A 58 20.32 17.41 -15.79
C THR A 58 21.11 18.06 -16.93
N TRP A 59 20.57 18.07 -18.15
CA TRP A 59 21.20 18.71 -19.32
C TRP A 59 20.71 20.13 -19.53
N TYR A 60 19.51 20.48 -19.05
CA TYR A 60 18.87 21.78 -19.21
C TYR A 60 18.38 22.34 -17.86
N PRO A 61 19.27 22.53 -16.86
CA PRO A 61 18.86 22.93 -15.51
C PRO A 61 18.27 24.33 -15.44
N GLY A 62 18.46 25.13 -16.48
CA GLY A 62 17.89 26.47 -16.61
C GLY A 62 16.44 26.52 -17.10
N GLU A 63 15.93 25.42 -17.68
CA GLU A 63 14.58 25.33 -18.27
C GLU A 63 13.51 25.04 -17.22
N THR A 64 13.52 25.81 -16.14
CA THR A 64 12.63 25.64 -14.98
C THR A 64 11.17 25.93 -15.29
N GLN A 65 10.89 26.74 -16.32
CA GLN A 65 9.54 27.04 -16.80
C GLN A 65 8.85 25.81 -17.37
N SER A 66 9.59 24.80 -17.84
CA SER A 66 9.06 23.56 -18.43
C SER A 66 8.02 22.86 -17.55
N LEU A 67 8.19 22.88 -16.22
CA LEU A 67 7.24 22.23 -15.32
C LEU A 67 5.88 22.94 -15.31
N ALA A 68 5.88 24.28 -15.36
CA ALA A 68 4.65 25.05 -15.47
C ALA A 68 3.98 24.85 -16.83
N ASP A 69 4.78 24.74 -17.88
CA ASP A 69 4.30 24.58 -19.26
C ASP A 69 3.63 23.23 -19.47
N VAL A 70 4.26 22.12 -19.03
CA VAL A 70 3.64 20.78 -19.11
C VAL A 70 2.38 20.68 -18.25
N LYS A 71 2.35 21.37 -17.10
CA LYS A 71 1.14 21.50 -16.28
C LYS A 71 0.03 22.25 -17.00
N ALA A 72 0.33 23.34 -17.65
CA ALA A 72 -0.64 24.15 -18.41
C ALA A 72 -1.25 23.33 -19.57
N LEU A 73 -0.51 22.37 -20.12
CA LEU A 73 -0.97 21.42 -21.13
C LEU A 73 -1.74 20.22 -20.53
N GLY A 74 -1.91 20.18 -19.22
CA GLY A 74 -2.78 19.22 -18.54
C GLY A 74 -2.07 18.07 -17.83
N ALA A 75 -0.73 17.98 -17.84
CA ALA A 75 -0.01 16.93 -17.13
C ALA A 75 -0.29 16.94 -15.62
N ASN A 76 -0.29 15.75 -15.00
CA ASN A 76 -0.36 15.58 -13.55
C ASN A 76 0.97 15.06 -12.97
N THR A 77 1.88 14.61 -13.80
CA THR A 77 3.17 14.02 -13.43
C THR A 77 4.26 14.52 -14.36
N VAL A 78 5.46 14.68 -13.83
CA VAL A 78 6.68 14.87 -14.60
C VAL A 78 7.76 13.92 -14.10
N ARG A 79 8.43 13.18 -15.01
CA ARG A 79 9.63 12.41 -14.68
C ARG A 79 10.84 13.26 -15.00
N VAL A 80 11.64 13.55 -13.97
CA VAL A 80 12.73 14.50 -14.04
C VAL A 80 14.05 13.74 -14.08
N VAL A 81 14.77 13.93 -15.19
CA VAL A 81 16.09 13.36 -15.44
C VAL A 81 17.12 14.05 -14.57
N LEU A 82 17.77 13.31 -13.68
CA LEU A 82 18.85 13.76 -12.81
C LEU A 82 20.14 12.95 -13.07
N SER A 83 21.25 13.45 -12.55
CA SER A 83 22.54 12.76 -12.58
C SER A 83 23.11 12.65 -11.16
N ASN A 84 23.66 11.48 -10.83
CA ASN A 84 24.42 11.25 -9.60
C ASN A 84 25.88 11.71 -9.69
N GLY A 85 26.30 12.16 -10.85
CA GLY A 85 27.68 12.62 -11.11
C GLY A 85 28.61 11.56 -11.63
N TYR A 86 28.12 10.38 -11.96
CA TYR A 86 28.97 9.34 -12.55
C TYR A 86 29.23 9.59 -14.02
N ARG A 87 28.20 9.94 -14.79
CA ARG A 87 28.30 10.17 -16.23
C ARG A 87 28.17 11.66 -16.58
N TRP A 88 27.32 12.40 -15.92
CA TRP A 88 27.07 13.83 -16.17
C TRP A 88 27.28 14.67 -14.92
N THR A 89 26.99 15.96 -15.02
CA THR A 89 27.10 16.88 -13.87
C THR A 89 26.10 16.49 -12.80
N LYS A 90 26.60 16.24 -11.58
CA LYS A 90 25.75 15.88 -10.44
C LYS A 90 24.75 16.96 -10.08
N ASN A 91 23.47 16.60 -10.01
CA ASN A 91 22.47 17.45 -9.43
C ASN A 91 22.62 17.48 -7.90
N SER A 92 22.82 18.64 -7.34
CA SER A 92 23.04 18.84 -5.89
C SER A 92 21.74 18.71 -5.10
N ALA A 93 21.84 18.53 -3.77
CA ALA A 93 20.69 18.53 -2.88
C ALA A 93 19.84 19.81 -2.99
N ALA A 94 20.49 20.96 -3.16
CA ALA A 94 19.79 22.24 -3.33
C ALA A 94 19.03 22.31 -4.66
N ASP A 95 19.61 21.77 -5.73
CA ASP A 95 18.97 21.71 -7.04
C ASP A 95 17.74 20.77 -7.00
N VAL A 96 17.90 19.56 -6.45
CA VAL A 96 16.79 18.59 -6.31
C VAL A 96 15.68 19.16 -5.42
N ALA A 97 16.01 19.85 -4.33
CA ALA A 97 15.01 20.55 -3.50
C ALA A 97 14.25 21.62 -4.30
N GLY A 98 14.96 22.31 -5.18
CA GLY A 98 14.37 23.29 -6.13
C GLY A 98 13.39 22.62 -7.08
N VAL A 99 13.75 21.47 -7.68
CA VAL A 99 12.90 20.68 -8.56
C VAL A 99 11.63 20.22 -7.83
N VAL A 100 11.77 19.62 -6.63
CA VAL A 100 10.61 19.18 -5.82
C VAL A 100 9.70 20.36 -5.49
N SER A 101 10.27 21.50 -5.10
CA SER A 101 9.49 22.73 -4.83
C SER A 101 8.71 23.19 -6.06
N GLN A 102 9.33 23.16 -7.25
CA GLN A 102 8.67 23.54 -8.50
C GLN A 102 7.58 22.55 -8.90
N CYS A 103 7.80 21.24 -8.76
CA CYS A 103 6.74 20.25 -8.95
C CYS A 103 5.52 20.56 -8.08
N LYS A 104 5.75 20.79 -6.77
CA LYS A 104 4.67 21.12 -5.82
C LYS A 104 3.97 22.43 -6.18
N ALA A 105 4.72 23.47 -6.52
CA ALA A 105 4.16 24.77 -6.92
C ALA A 105 3.30 24.67 -8.18
N ASN A 106 3.68 23.78 -9.10
CA ASN A 106 2.93 23.51 -10.34
C ASN A 106 1.94 22.36 -10.21
N ARG A 107 1.72 21.83 -8.98
CA ARG A 107 0.73 20.79 -8.71
C ARG A 107 0.95 19.53 -9.56
N LEU A 108 2.22 19.11 -9.66
CA LEU A 108 2.68 17.91 -10.35
C LEU A 108 3.23 16.89 -9.35
N ILE A 109 2.94 15.63 -9.55
CA ILE A 109 3.69 14.54 -8.91
C ILE A 109 5.05 14.43 -9.62
N CYS A 110 6.11 14.38 -8.85
CA CYS A 110 7.48 14.36 -9.32
C CYS A 110 8.02 12.93 -9.29
N VAL A 111 8.35 12.36 -10.43
CA VAL A 111 9.14 11.13 -10.51
C VAL A 111 10.58 11.56 -10.73
N LEU A 112 11.45 11.34 -9.75
CA LEU A 112 12.87 11.69 -9.84
C LEU A 112 13.66 10.45 -10.23
N GLU A 113 14.51 10.52 -11.25
CA GLU A 113 15.33 9.40 -11.72
C GLU A 113 16.80 9.75 -11.89
N VAL A 114 17.70 8.76 -11.75
CA VAL A 114 19.14 8.88 -12.04
C VAL A 114 19.43 8.27 -13.40
N HIS A 115 19.83 9.09 -14.37
CA HIS A 115 20.04 8.66 -15.76
C HIS A 115 21.40 7.99 -16.00
N ASP A 116 22.32 8.12 -15.05
CA ASP A 116 23.68 7.60 -15.17
C ASP A 116 23.77 6.07 -15.28
N THR A 117 22.70 5.34 -14.98
CA THR A 117 22.66 3.87 -15.03
C THR A 117 22.32 3.30 -16.40
N THR A 118 21.94 4.16 -17.35
CA THR A 118 21.45 3.78 -18.70
C THR A 118 22.45 2.88 -19.42
N GLY A 119 22.02 1.65 -19.73
CA GLY A 119 22.81 0.67 -20.47
C GLY A 119 23.96 0.04 -19.68
N TYR A 120 23.91 0.03 -18.34
CA TYR A 120 24.95 -0.63 -17.53
C TYR A 120 25.23 -2.07 -17.99
N GLY A 121 26.52 -2.47 -17.94
CA GLY A 121 26.97 -3.77 -18.41
C GLY A 121 27.28 -3.82 -19.93
N GLU A 122 26.75 -2.87 -20.70
CA GLU A 122 27.03 -2.72 -22.14
C GLU A 122 27.71 -1.38 -22.45
N ASP A 123 27.19 -0.27 -21.92
CA ASP A 123 27.83 1.05 -21.99
C ASP A 123 28.84 1.21 -20.83
N ALA A 124 30.13 1.33 -21.19
CA ALA A 124 31.21 1.49 -20.22
C ALA A 124 31.11 2.80 -19.39
N ALA A 125 30.34 3.79 -19.86
CA ALA A 125 30.11 5.04 -19.16
C ALA A 125 28.95 4.95 -18.15
N ALA A 126 28.20 3.84 -18.13
CA ALA A 126 27.04 3.69 -17.23
C ALA A 126 27.46 3.34 -15.79
N GLY A 127 26.81 3.95 -14.82
CA GLY A 127 26.94 3.65 -13.39
C GLY A 127 26.07 2.47 -12.95
N THR A 128 26.29 2.03 -11.70
CA THR A 128 25.52 0.93 -11.10
C THR A 128 24.28 1.43 -10.37
N LEU A 129 23.27 0.55 -10.17
CA LEU A 129 22.13 0.84 -9.29
C LEU A 129 22.56 1.09 -7.83
N ASP A 130 23.65 0.48 -7.37
CA ASP A 130 24.19 0.71 -6.03
C ASP A 130 24.69 2.16 -5.86
N GLN A 131 25.39 2.70 -6.88
CA GLN A 131 25.81 4.11 -6.91
C GLN A 131 24.63 5.06 -6.99
N ALA A 132 23.60 4.70 -7.74
CA ALA A 132 22.34 5.49 -7.78
C ALA A 132 21.64 5.48 -6.42
N ALA A 133 21.57 4.33 -5.74
CA ALA A 133 21.01 4.25 -4.39
C ALA A 133 21.80 5.08 -3.37
N ASP A 134 23.15 5.13 -3.45
CA ASP A 134 23.97 6.01 -2.62
C ASP A 134 23.66 7.50 -2.84
N TYR A 135 23.43 7.88 -4.08
CA TYR A 135 23.01 9.27 -4.40
C TYR A 135 21.68 9.60 -3.73
N TRP A 136 20.67 8.73 -3.84
CA TRP A 136 19.37 8.94 -3.18
C TRP A 136 19.51 9.04 -1.67
N ILE A 137 20.33 8.19 -1.04
CA ILE A 137 20.60 8.25 0.40
C ILE A 137 21.25 9.58 0.79
N GLY A 138 22.13 10.10 -0.07
CA GLY A 138 22.72 11.43 0.11
C GLY A 138 21.71 12.58 0.00
N LEU A 139 20.52 12.34 -0.57
CA LEU A 139 19.42 13.30 -0.69
C LEU A 139 18.31 13.09 0.35
N LYS A 140 18.52 12.20 1.33
CA LYS A 140 17.49 11.82 2.30
C LYS A 140 16.83 13.02 2.98
N ASP A 141 17.61 14.01 3.38
CA ASP A 141 17.11 15.22 4.08
C ASP A 141 16.23 16.10 3.19
N VAL A 142 16.30 15.92 1.87
CA VAL A 142 15.47 16.63 0.88
C VAL A 142 14.19 15.86 0.58
N LEU A 143 14.27 14.52 0.59
CA LEU A 143 13.22 13.66 0.03
C LEU A 143 12.30 13.07 1.10
N VAL A 144 12.82 12.65 2.26
CA VAL A 144 11.99 12.04 3.32
C VAL A 144 11.04 13.11 3.91
N GLY A 145 9.74 12.78 3.87
CA GLY A 145 8.65 13.71 4.17
C GLY A 145 7.92 14.23 2.93
N GLU A 146 8.43 13.92 1.72
CA GLU A 146 7.83 14.30 0.44
C GLU A 146 7.09 13.12 -0.24
N GLU A 147 6.79 12.05 0.48
CA GLU A 147 6.18 10.82 -0.04
C GLU A 147 4.81 11.04 -0.70
N ASN A 148 4.13 12.15 -0.41
CA ASN A 148 2.89 12.55 -1.08
C ASN A 148 3.11 13.13 -2.48
N TYR A 149 4.32 13.56 -2.80
CA TYR A 149 4.63 14.37 -3.97
C TYR A 149 5.71 13.76 -4.87
N VAL A 150 6.51 12.85 -4.32
CA VAL A 150 7.71 12.32 -4.97
C VAL A 150 7.67 10.80 -5.05
N ILE A 151 7.98 10.28 -6.23
CA ILE A 151 8.30 8.87 -6.51
C ILE A 151 9.80 8.81 -6.82
N VAL A 152 10.53 7.86 -6.25
CA VAL A 152 11.96 7.66 -6.49
C VAL A 152 12.15 6.55 -7.51
N ASN A 153 12.55 6.90 -8.72
CA ASN A 153 12.98 5.96 -9.74
C ASN A 153 14.49 5.73 -9.56
N ILE A 154 14.88 4.53 -9.12
CA ILE A 154 16.25 4.27 -8.63
C ILE A 154 17.30 4.64 -9.67
N GLY A 155 17.11 4.18 -10.91
CA GLY A 155 18.01 4.46 -12.02
C GLY A 155 17.37 4.09 -13.35
N ASN A 156 17.67 4.89 -14.36
CA ASN A 156 17.17 4.73 -15.72
C ASN A 156 17.79 3.51 -16.40
N GLU A 157 16.96 2.70 -17.07
CA GLU A 157 17.37 1.63 -17.98
C GLU A 157 18.61 0.82 -17.53
N PRO A 158 18.60 0.30 -16.29
CA PRO A 158 19.74 -0.43 -15.77
C PRO A 158 19.85 -1.77 -16.50
N TRP A 159 21.02 -2.07 -17.00
CA TRP A 159 21.35 -3.18 -17.89
C TRP A 159 20.96 -2.98 -19.36
N GLY A 160 21.98 -3.02 -20.21
CA GLY A 160 21.87 -3.15 -21.66
C GLY A 160 21.49 -4.57 -22.10
N ASN A 161 21.82 -4.91 -23.33
CA ASN A 161 21.52 -6.23 -23.91
C ASN A 161 22.53 -7.32 -23.53
N THR A 162 23.71 -6.92 -23.02
CA THR A 162 24.73 -7.86 -22.56
C THR A 162 24.41 -8.30 -21.14
N ASP A 163 24.10 -9.58 -20.96
CA ASP A 163 23.76 -10.22 -19.67
C ASP A 163 22.62 -9.52 -18.88
N PRO A 164 21.44 -9.31 -19.48
CA PRO A 164 20.34 -8.64 -18.80
C PRO A 164 19.81 -9.43 -17.59
N ALA A 165 20.12 -10.72 -17.47
CA ALA A 165 19.78 -11.54 -16.29
C ALA A 165 20.44 -11.00 -14.99
N GLY A 166 21.53 -10.24 -15.11
CA GLY A 166 22.17 -9.54 -14.00
C GLY A 166 21.32 -8.44 -13.34
N TRP A 167 20.18 -8.08 -13.91
CA TRP A 167 19.30 -7.02 -13.41
C TRP A 167 18.65 -7.32 -12.05
N THR A 168 18.23 -8.56 -11.80
CA THR A 168 17.34 -8.93 -10.69
C THR A 168 17.97 -8.68 -9.32
N ASP A 169 19.14 -9.26 -9.03
CA ASP A 169 19.75 -9.18 -7.71
C ASP A 169 20.20 -7.76 -7.32
N PRO A 170 20.86 -6.97 -8.21
CA PRO A 170 21.19 -5.59 -7.91
C PRO A 170 19.96 -4.69 -7.74
N THR A 171 18.86 -4.94 -8.46
CA THR A 171 17.59 -4.22 -8.25
C THR A 171 17.04 -4.50 -6.87
N ILE A 172 16.97 -5.76 -6.45
CA ILE A 172 16.58 -6.16 -5.09
C ILE A 172 17.50 -5.50 -4.05
N ALA A 173 18.80 -5.50 -4.27
CA ALA A 173 19.76 -4.90 -3.35
C ALA A 173 19.56 -3.39 -3.22
N ALA A 174 19.35 -2.67 -4.32
CA ALA A 174 19.12 -1.23 -4.32
C ALA A 174 17.80 -0.85 -3.62
N VAL A 175 16.71 -1.59 -3.88
CA VAL A 175 15.43 -1.41 -3.17
C VAL A 175 15.63 -1.58 -1.66
N LYS A 176 16.23 -2.68 -1.23
CA LYS A 176 16.51 -2.93 0.20
C LYS A 176 17.42 -1.87 0.81
N LYS A 177 18.41 -1.40 0.07
CA LYS A 177 19.33 -0.34 0.52
C LYS A 177 18.58 0.96 0.82
N LEU A 178 17.65 1.37 -0.05
CA LEU A 178 16.81 2.55 0.17
C LEU A 178 15.83 2.35 1.34
N ARG A 179 15.18 1.19 1.46
CA ARG A 179 14.29 0.89 2.59
C ARG A 179 15.04 0.90 3.92
N ASN A 180 16.23 0.30 3.98
CA ASN A 180 17.09 0.32 5.17
C ASN A 180 17.55 1.73 5.53
N ALA A 181 17.69 2.63 4.56
CA ALA A 181 17.98 4.04 4.79
C ALA A 181 16.75 4.85 5.24
N GLY A 182 15.54 4.27 5.24
CA GLY A 182 14.30 4.88 5.74
C GLY A 182 13.48 5.61 4.69
N PHE A 183 13.63 5.26 3.40
CA PHE A 183 12.76 5.78 2.34
C PHE A 183 11.40 5.07 2.37
N GLY A 184 10.32 5.84 2.64
CA GLY A 184 8.93 5.39 2.56
C GLY A 184 8.27 5.58 1.19
N HIS A 185 8.92 6.27 0.27
CA HIS A 185 8.43 6.60 -1.07
C HIS A 185 8.00 5.37 -1.87
N THR A 186 7.05 5.56 -2.80
CA THR A 186 6.94 4.61 -3.92
C THR A 186 8.27 4.57 -4.65
N ILE A 187 8.86 3.38 -4.75
CA ILE A 187 10.09 3.15 -5.52
C ILE A 187 9.69 2.66 -6.90
N MET A 188 10.23 3.31 -7.93
CA MET A 188 10.09 2.87 -9.31
C MET A 188 11.38 2.17 -9.75
N VAL A 189 11.23 1.04 -10.44
CA VAL A 189 12.34 0.26 -11.01
C VAL A 189 12.13 0.05 -12.50
N ASP A 190 13.12 0.45 -13.29
CA ASP A 190 13.07 0.32 -14.74
C ASP A 190 13.54 -1.08 -15.17
N ALA A 191 13.05 -1.50 -16.32
CA ALA A 191 13.39 -2.76 -16.95
C ALA A 191 14.83 -2.79 -17.47
N PRO A 192 15.46 -3.98 -17.61
CA PRO A 192 16.70 -4.17 -18.36
C PRO A 192 16.46 -4.09 -19.88
N ASN A 193 17.49 -4.41 -20.67
CA ASN A 193 17.48 -4.32 -22.13
C ASN A 193 17.16 -2.88 -22.60
N TRP A 194 17.91 -1.89 -22.06
CA TRP A 194 17.65 -0.48 -22.36
C TRP A 194 16.18 -0.12 -22.07
N GLY A 195 15.68 -0.50 -20.91
CA GLY A 195 14.33 -0.25 -20.45
C GLY A 195 13.22 -1.06 -21.12
N GLN A 196 13.51 -1.80 -22.21
CA GLN A 196 12.49 -2.39 -23.05
C GLN A 196 12.16 -3.87 -22.74
N ASP A 197 12.93 -4.53 -21.87
CA ASP A 197 12.69 -5.92 -21.43
C ASP A 197 12.33 -6.93 -22.55
N TRP A 198 12.83 -6.74 -23.76
CA TRP A 198 12.45 -7.57 -24.90
C TRP A 198 12.82 -9.05 -24.72
N GLN A 199 13.77 -9.35 -23.81
CA GLN A 199 14.08 -10.72 -23.40
C GLN A 199 13.20 -11.23 -22.24
N GLY A 200 12.32 -10.39 -21.68
CA GLY A 200 11.36 -10.75 -20.64
C GLY A 200 11.97 -11.02 -19.26
N VAL A 201 13.13 -10.44 -18.95
CA VAL A 201 13.82 -10.66 -17.66
C VAL A 201 13.06 -10.01 -16.51
N MET A 202 12.64 -8.73 -16.64
CA MET A 202 11.82 -8.10 -15.63
C MET A 202 10.49 -8.83 -15.50
N ARG A 203 9.81 -9.13 -16.61
CA ARG A 203 8.54 -9.85 -16.60
C ARG A 203 8.63 -11.21 -15.89
N ALA A 204 9.74 -11.93 -16.04
CA ALA A 204 9.93 -13.24 -15.40
C ALA A 204 10.28 -13.15 -13.91
N ASN A 205 10.91 -12.05 -13.46
CA ASN A 205 11.42 -11.90 -12.10
C ASN A 205 10.71 -10.83 -11.27
N ALA A 206 9.71 -10.14 -11.84
CA ALA A 206 9.01 -9.03 -11.19
C ALA A 206 8.44 -9.43 -9.81
N GLN A 207 7.85 -10.62 -9.69
CA GLN A 207 7.31 -11.08 -8.41
C GLN A 207 8.40 -11.17 -7.34
N SER A 208 9.58 -11.69 -7.65
CA SER A 208 10.67 -11.82 -6.67
C SER A 208 11.25 -10.46 -6.26
N VAL A 209 11.28 -9.50 -7.20
CA VAL A 209 11.68 -8.11 -6.90
C VAL A 209 10.65 -7.42 -6.02
N TYR A 210 9.35 -7.60 -6.32
CA TYR A 210 8.26 -7.04 -5.54
C TYR A 210 8.21 -7.59 -4.11
N ASP A 211 8.34 -8.91 -3.95
CA ASP A 211 8.35 -9.59 -2.65
C ASP A 211 9.58 -9.22 -1.79
N ALA A 212 10.63 -8.73 -2.42
CA ALA A 212 11.84 -8.28 -1.71
C ALA A 212 11.66 -6.91 -1.02
N ASP A 213 10.68 -6.11 -1.45
CA ASP A 213 10.26 -4.88 -0.77
C ASP A 213 9.24 -5.21 0.33
N THR A 214 9.67 -5.26 1.58
CA THR A 214 8.80 -5.57 2.72
C THR A 214 7.68 -4.56 2.95
N THR A 215 7.74 -3.39 2.29
CA THR A 215 6.68 -2.38 2.36
C THR A 215 5.63 -2.57 1.28
N GLY A 216 5.92 -3.35 0.22
CA GLY A 216 5.06 -3.51 -0.94
C GLY A 216 4.81 -2.22 -1.74
N ASN A 217 5.67 -1.21 -1.55
CA ASN A 217 5.50 0.11 -2.19
C ASN A 217 6.46 0.31 -3.37
N LEU A 218 6.43 -0.61 -4.33
CA LEU A 218 7.29 -0.63 -5.51
C LEU A 218 6.43 -0.70 -6.77
N ILE A 219 6.79 0.04 -7.82
CA ILE A 219 6.15 0.03 -9.13
C ILE A 219 7.18 -0.25 -10.23
N PHE A 220 6.82 -1.09 -11.20
CA PHE A 220 7.65 -1.42 -12.36
C PHE A 220 7.44 -0.41 -13.49
N SER A 221 8.52 -0.09 -14.19
CA SER A 221 8.55 0.85 -15.31
C SER A 221 9.09 0.13 -16.55
N ILE A 222 8.28 0.12 -17.61
CA ILE A 222 8.69 -0.37 -18.93
C ILE A 222 8.86 0.82 -19.87
N HIS A 223 9.91 0.79 -20.71
CA HIS A 223 10.13 1.76 -21.76
C HIS A 223 9.72 1.13 -23.09
N MET A 224 8.76 1.74 -23.77
CA MET A 224 8.20 1.19 -24.99
C MET A 224 8.61 2.03 -26.20
N TYR A 225 9.55 1.52 -26.94
CA TYR A 225 10.03 2.08 -28.20
C TYR A 225 9.80 1.06 -29.33
N SER A 226 10.64 1.04 -30.35
CA SER A 226 10.50 0.26 -31.58
C SER A 226 10.34 -1.26 -31.42
N VAL A 227 10.70 -1.82 -30.26
CA VAL A 227 10.45 -3.23 -29.92
C VAL A 227 8.95 -3.51 -29.72
N TYR A 228 8.16 -2.48 -29.47
CA TYR A 228 6.72 -2.55 -29.24
C TYR A 228 5.99 -1.95 -30.43
N ASP A 229 6.07 -2.64 -31.57
CA ASP A 229 5.49 -2.23 -32.87
C ASP A 229 4.15 -2.90 -33.18
N THR A 230 3.65 -3.80 -32.30
CA THR A 230 2.36 -4.46 -32.45
C THR A 230 1.49 -4.34 -31.22
N ALA A 231 0.18 -4.19 -31.47
CA ALA A 231 -0.83 -4.15 -30.40
C ALA A 231 -0.78 -5.41 -29.50
N GLN A 232 -0.41 -6.57 -30.05
CA GLN A 232 -0.35 -7.82 -29.29
C GLN A 232 0.80 -7.82 -28.29
N GLU A 233 2.00 -7.41 -28.69
CA GLU A 233 3.18 -7.34 -27.80
C GLU A 233 2.95 -6.40 -26.63
N ILE A 234 2.41 -5.19 -26.91
CA ILE A 234 2.09 -4.18 -25.91
C ILE A 234 1.06 -4.73 -24.91
N THR A 235 -0.05 -5.27 -25.42
CA THR A 235 -1.14 -5.75 -24.54
C THR A 235 -0.74 -6.98 -23.77
N ASP A 236 0.00 -7.93 -24.35
CA ASP A 236 0.49 -9.12 -23.65
C ASP A 236 1.48 -8.77 -22.55
N TYR A 237 2.38 -7.80 -22.80
CA TYR A 237 3.34 -7.38 -21.81
C TYR A 237 2.64 -6.73 -20.60
N LEU A 238 1.80 -5.73 -20.84
CA LEU A 238 1.09 -5.02 -19.78
C LEU A 238 0.13 -5.93 -18.99
N ASN A 239 -0.63 -6.78 -19.71
CA ASN A 239 -1.53 -7.73 -19.08
C ASN A 239 -0.81 -8.78 -18.23
N ALA A 240 0.43 -9.13 -18.51
CA ALA A 240 1.19 -10.08 -17.70
C ALA A 240 1.36 -9.55 -16.26
N PHE A 241 1.66 -8.27 -16.09
CA PHE A 241 1.76 -7.61 -14.79
C PHE A 241 0.40 -7.43 -14.12
N VAL A 242 -0.59 -6.90 -14.85
CA VAL A 242 -1.93 -6.67 -14.31
C VAL A 242 -2.57 -7.97 -13.83
N ASN A 243 -2.46 -9.06 -14.60
CA ASN A 243 -3.00 -10.37 -14.23
C ASN A 243 -2.25 -11.01 -13.05
N ALA A 244 -0.99 -10.65 -12.83
CA ALA A 244 -0.22 -11.05 -11.66
C ALA A 244 -0.50 -10.17 -10.42
N GLY A 245 -1.29 -9.10 -10.56
CA GLY A 245 -1.52 -8.12 -9.50
C GLY A 245 -0.29 -7.24 -9.21
N LEU A 246 0.65 -7.15 -10.15
CA LEU A 246 1.86 -6.35 -10.03
C LEU A 246 1.66 -4.96 -10.64
N PRO A 247 2.08 -3.89 -9.96
CA PRO A 247 1.94 -2.53 -10.46
C PRO A 247 2.96 -2.24 -11.55
N ILE A 248 2.50 -1.70 -12.68
CA ILE A 248 3.35 -1.32 -13.82
C ILE A 248 2.87 0.00 -14.43
N LEU A 249 3.80 0.74 -15.04
CA LEU A 249 3.51 1.88 -15.90
C LEU A 249 4.42 1.86 -17.13
N ILE A 250 4.07 2.65 -18.13
CA ILE A 250 4.95 2.97 -19.26
C ILE A 250 5.76 4.22 -18.85
N GLY A 251 7.01 4.01 -18.40
CA GLY A 251 7.86 5.08 -17.85
C GLY A 251 8.50 5.96 -18.90
N GLU A 252 8.71 5.40 -20.09
CA GLU A 252 9.08 6.12 -21.29
C GLU A 252 8.42 5.48 -22.50
N PHE A 253 8.12 6.28 -23.52
CA PHE A 253 7.76 5.78 -24.83
C PHE A 253 7.95 6.87 -25.89
N GLY A 254 8.28 6.44 -27.10
CA GLY A 254 8.33 7.26 -28.31
C GLY A 254 7.23 6.83 -29.28
N GLY A 255 6.80 7.75 -30.17
CA GLY A 255 5.87 7.45 -31.25
C GLY A 255 6.52 7.47 -32.64
N PRO A 256 7.47 8.41 -32.90
CA PRO A 256 8.10 8.44 -34.20
C PRO A 256 8.93 7.20 -34.50
N PRO A 257 8.87 6.66 -35.74
CA PRO A 257 9.64 5.50 -36.13
C PRO A 257 11.14 5.76 -36.13
N ASP A 258 11.91 4.75 -35.80
CA ASP A 258 13.36 4.75 -35.83
C ASP A 258 13.91 3.61 -36.74
N GLN A 259 15.24 3.38 -36.70
CA GLN A 259 15.86 2.32 -37.48
C GLN A 259 15.47 0.89 -37.06
N TRP A 260 14.80 0.71 -35.91
CA TRP A 260 14.45 -0.58 -35.33
C TRP A 260 12.98 -0.93 -35.47
N GLY A 261 12.11 0.05 -35.73
CA GLY A 261 10.67 -0.17 -35.90
C GLY A 261 9.85 1.11 -35.82
N ASP A 262 8.53 0.94 -35.82
CA ASP A 262 7.53 2.00 -35.70
C ASP A 262 6.70 1.71 -34.45
N PRO A 263 6.98 2.37 -33.32
CA PRO A 263 6.27 2.11 -32.07
C PRO A 263 4.76 2.34 -32.23
N ASP A 264 3.92 1.42 -31.69
CA ASP A 264 2.45 1.60 -31.73
C ASP A 264 1.99 2.40 -30.49
N GLU A 265 2.30 3.69 -30.47
CA GLU A 265 1.92 4.60 -29.39
C GLU A 265 0.41 4.72 -29.21
N ASP A 266 -0.36 4.51 -30.27
CA ASP A 266 -1.82 4.52 -30.22
C ASP A 266 -2.33 3.39 -29.31
N THR A 267 -1.80 2.19 -29.49
CA THR A 267 -2.10 1.05 -28.61
C THR A 267 -1.52 1.23 -27.22
N MET A 268 -0.30 1.75 -27.07
CA MET A 268 0.29 2.01 -25.74
C MET A 268 -0.61 2.90 -24.89
N MET A 269 -1.05 4.04 -25.44
CA MET A 269 -1.92 4.98 -24.75
C MET A 269 -3.34 4.42 -24.52
N ALA A 270 -3.89 3.68 -25.48
CA ALA A 270 -5.20 3.04 -25.34
C ALA A 270 -5.18 1.94 -24.27
N ALA A 271 -4.16 1.06 -24.28
CA ALA A 271 -3.99 0.01 -23.29
C ALA A 271 -3.77 0.59 -21.89
N ALA A 272 -2.90 1.61 -21.75
CA ALA A 272 -2.69 2.29 -20.48
C ALA A 272 -4.00 2.89 -19.94
N GLN A 273 -4.83 3.49 -20.80
CA GLN A 273 -6.13 4.01 -20.38
C GLN A 273 -7.10 2.89 -19.97
N GLN A 274 -7.19 1.83 -20.75
CA GLN A 274 -8.09 0.69 -20.49
C GLN A 274 -7.71 -0.05 -19.21
N LEU A 275 -6.41 -0.27 -18.97
CA LEU A 275 -5.87 -0.99 -17.82
C LEU A 275 -5.65 -0.08 -16.59
N ARG A 276 -5.92 1.24 -16.71
CA ARG A 276 -5.71 2.25 -15.67
C ARG A 276 -4.24 2.35 -15.23
N LEU A 277 -3.31 2.22 -16.16
CA LEU A 277 -1.87 2.34 -15.95
C LEU A 277 -1.38 3.77 -16.23
N GLY A 278 -0.27 4.14 -15.61
CA GLY A 278 0.45 5.39 -15.89
C GLY A 278 1.16 5.35 -17.23
N TYR A 279 1.36 6.52 -17.86
CA TYR A 279 2.33 6.70 -18.93
C TYR A 279 3.03 8.05 -18.86
N LEU A 280 4.32 8.09 -19.28
CA LEU A 280 5.19 9.26 -19.29
C LEU A 280 5.92 9.30 -20.64
N ALA A 281 5.53 10.21 -21.54
CA ALA A 281 6.12 10.29 -22.88
C ALA A 281 7.54 10.85 -22.86
N TRP A 282 8.42 10.34 -23.68
CA TRP A 282 9.76 10.87 -23.91
C TRP A 282 9.73 11.83 -25.09
N SER A 283 10.28 13.06 -24.99
CA SER A 283 10.47 13.87 -23.78
C SER A 283 10.10 15.33 -24.11
N TRP A 284 10.01 16.22 -23.10
CA TRP A 284 9.51 17.57 -23.27
C TRP A 284 10.23 18.34 -24.38
N SER A 285 11.57 18.41 -24.36
CA SER A 285 12.42 19.01 -25.40
C SER A 285 13.89 18.75 -25.14
N GLY A 286 14.74 19.00 -26.14
CA GLY A 286 16.20 19.01 -26.01
C GLY A 286 16.86 17.67 -26.33
N ASN A 287 16.17 16.76 -26.99
CA ASN A 287 16.76 15.51 -27.48
C ASN A 287 17.83 15.79 -28.56
N THR A 288 18.85 14.92 -28.60
CA THR A 288 19.84 14.93 -29.69
C THR A 288 19.17 14.72 -31.04
N ASP A 289 18.18 13.81 -31.10
CA ASP A 289 17.27 13.68 -32.23
C ASP A 289 15.95 14.37 -31.87
N PRO A 290 15.66 15.54 -32.49
CA PRO A 290 14.48 16.32 -32.15
C PRO A 290 13.16 15.69 -32.58
N ILE A 291 13.18 14.52 -33.24
CA ILE A 291 11.98 13.78 -33.59
C ILE A 291 11.18 13.35 -32.35
N LEU A 292 11.87 13.15 -31.21
CA LEU A 292 11.27 12.79 -29.92
C LEU A 292 10.89 14.00 -29.07
N ASP A 293 11.20 15.24 -29.51
CA ASP A 293 10.80 16.45 -28.79
C ASP A 293 9.30 16.66 -28.86
N LEU A 294 8.64 16.81 -27.72
CA LEU A 294 7.23 17.14 -27.61
C LEU A 294 7.00 18.64 -27.91
N SER A 295 7.93 19.49 -27.50
CA SER A 295 7.90 20.92 -27.81
C SER A 295 9.17 21.36 -28.55
N ILE A 296 9.05 22.34 -29.42
CA ILE A 296 10.18 22.84 -30.19
C ILE A 296 10.88 23.93 -29.39
N GLY A 297 12.05 23.62 -28.87
CA GLY A 297 12.88 24.58 -28.12
C GLY A 297 12.25 25.01 -26.81
N PHE A 298 11.63 24.07 -26.07
CA PHE A 298 10.96 24.28 -24.78
C PHE A 298 9.76 25.24 -24.83
N ASP A 299 9.23 25.56 -26.01
CA ASP A 299 8.11 26.49 -26.19
C ASP A 299 6.76 25.73 -26.20
N PRO A 300 5.89 25.88 -25.18
CA PRO A 300 4.61 25.18 -25.08
C PRO A 300 3.62 25.56 -26.19
N SER A 301 3.80 26.72 -26.83
CA SER A 301 2.98 27.15 -27.97
C SER A 301 3.37 26.46 -29.29
N ARG A 302 4.50 25.75 -29.30
CA ARG A 302 5.09 25.09 -30.46
C ARG A 302 5.25 23.60 -30.26
N LEU A 303 4.14 22.91 -30.01
CA LEU A 303 4.15 21.45 -29.95
C LEU A 303 4.51 20.85 -31.31
N SER A 304 5.40 19.86 -31.31
CA SER A 304 5.68 19.01 -32.48
C SER A 304 4.47 18.14 -32.83
N SER A 305 4.52 17.39 -33.91
CA SER A 305 3.49 16.36 -34.20
C SER A 305 3.39 15.34 -33.07
N TRP A 306 4.53 14.93 -32.50
CA TRP A 306 4.61 14.05 -31.36
C TRP A 306 3.97 14.68 -30.12
N GLY A 307 4.29 15.93 -29.81
CA GLY A 307 3.64 16.68 -28.73
C GLY A 307 2.13 16.83 -28.92
N GLN A 308 1.68 17.13 -30.12
CA GLN A 308 0.24 17.19 -30.42
C GLN A 308 -0.44 15.83 -30.17
N ARG A 309 0.20 14.72 -30.56
CA ARG A 309 -0.31 13.37 -30.31
C ARG A 309 -0.46 13.08 -28.81
N ILE A 310 0.56 13.39 -28.02
CA ILE A 310 0.61 13.13 -26.58
C ILE A 310 -0.37 13.98 -25.80
N PHE A 311 -0.41 15.27 -26.03
CA PHE A 311 -1.27 16.15 -25.26
C PHE A 311 -2.71 16.15 -25.74
N ASN A 312 -2.95 16.18 -27.04
CA ASN A 312 -4.26 16.47 -27.62
C ASN A 312 -4.90 15.28 -28.37
N GLY A 313 -4.13 14.22 -28.67
CA GLY A 313 -4.62 13.04 -29.37
C GLY A 313 -5.57 12.17 -28.54
N ALA A 314 -6.08 11.12 -29.16
CA ALA A 314 -6.91 10.12 -28.46
C ALA A 314 -6.18 9.51 -27.27
N ASN A 315 -6.84 9.39 -26.11
CA ASN A 315 -6.25 8.97 -24.83
C ASN A 315 -5.09 9.88 -24.36
N GLY A 316 -4.97 11.09 -24.92
CA GLY A 316 -3.95 12.05 -24.59
C GLY A 316 -4.10 12.67 -23.21
N ILE A 317 -3.05 13.38 -22.78
CA ILE A 317 -2.94 13.95 -21.44
C ILE A 317 -4.12 14.89 -21.12
N ALA A 318 -4.48 15.80 -22.05
CA ALA A 318 -5.55 16.77 -21.83
C ALA A 318 -6.93 16.12 -21.55
N GLN A 319 -7.15 14.91 -22.09
CA GLN A 319 -8.42 14.20 -21.92
C GLN A 319 -8.44 13.28 -20.70
N THR A 320 -7.30 12.68 -20.35
CA THR A 320 -7.23 11.55 -19.42
C THR A 320 -6.57 11.87 -18.08
N SER A 321 -5.84 12.98 -18.00
CA SER A 321 -5.16 13.41 -16.79
C SER A 321 -6.15 13.90 -15.73
N ARG A 322 -5.84 13.58 -14.47
CA ARG A 322 -6.51 14.13 -13.28
C ARG A 322 -5.44 14.58 -12.30
N GLU A 323 -5.63 15.76 -11.73
CA GLU A 323 -4.69 16.28 -10.74
C GLU A 323 -4.75 15.46 -9.46
N ALA A 324 -3.59 15.25 -8.82
CA ALA A 324 -3.53 14.58 -7.53
C ALA A 324 -4.31 15.36 -6.45
N THR A 325 -5.06 14.64 -5.63
CA THR A 325 -5.92 15.26 -4.61
C THR A 325 -5.14 15.93 -3.49
N VAL A 326 -3.87 15.55 -3.29
CA VAL A 326 -2.95 16.22 -2.35
C VAL A 326 -2.81 17.72 -2.65
N PHE A 327 -3.03 18.13 -3.90
CA PHE A 327 -3.04 19.55 -4.31
C PHE A 327 -4.42 20.20 -4.21
N GLY A 328 -5.41 19.54 -3.62
CA GLY A 328 -6.80 19.96 -3.63
C GLY A 328 -7.50 19.65 -4.96
N GLY A 329 -6.86 18.81 -5.80
CA GLY A 329 -7.40 18.33 -7.06
C GLY A 329 -8.55 17.36 -6.78
N GLY A 330 -9.72 17.74 -7.28
CA GLY A 330 -10.80 16.84 -7.64
C GLY A 330 -10.94 16.92 -9.15
N ASN A 331 -11.79 16.11 -9.75
CA ASN A 331 -12.14 16.29 -11.15
C ASN A 331 -12.80 17.67 -11.31
N PRO A 332 -12.14 18.72 -11.87
CA PRO A 332 -12.71 20.07 -11.90
C PRO A 332 -14.01 20.16 -12.72
N GLY A 333 -14.37 19.09 -13.40
CA GLY A 333 -15.59 18.98 -14.18
C GLY A 333 -16.64 18.09 -13.53
N ASP A 334 -16.35 17.39 -12.44
CA ASP A 334 -17.36 16.58 -11.75
C ASP A 334 -18.06 17.38 -10.66
N THR A 335 -19.30 17.72 -10.94
CA THR A 335 -20.21 18.41 -10.00
C THR A 335 -21.35 17.50 -9.56
N GLN A 336 -21.36 16.25 -10.02
CA GLN A 336 -22.40 15.29 -9.68
C GLN A 336 -22.01 14.55 -8.40
N ALA A 337 -22.79 14.70 -7.36
CA ALA A 337 -22.59 13.95 -6.14
C ALA A 337 -23.01 12.47 -6.32
N PRO A 338 -22.33 11.53 -5.62
CA PRO A 338 -22.76 10.14 -5.58
C PRO A 338 -24.22 9.98 -5.19
N THR A 339 -24.83 8.87 -5.58
CA THR A 339 -26.14 8.48 -5.06
C THR A 339 -26.07 8.27 -3.55
N ALA A 340 -27.19 8.44 -2.84
CA ALA A 340 -27.23 8.13 -1.41
C ALA A 340 -26.91 6.64 -1.19
N PRO A 341 -26.08 6.29 -0.18
CA PRO A 341 -25.88 4.91 0.23
C PRO A 341 -27.20 4.27 0.68
N GLY A 342 -27.30 2.94 0.56
CA GLY A 342 -28.45 2.22 1.12
C GLY A 342 -28.56 2.40 2.63
N THR A 343 -29.74 2.10 3.19
CA THR A 343 -29.95 2.12 4.65
C THR A 343 -28.94 1.20 5.34
N PRO A 344 -28.14 1.71 6.29
CA PRO A 344 -27.19 0.87 6.99
C PRO A 344 -27.89 -0.19 7.85
N THR A 345 -27.25 -1.35 7.95
CA THR A 345 -27.64 -2.44 8.86
C THR A 345 -26.54 -2.65 9.88
N ALA A 346 -26.89 -2.93 11.12
CA ALA A 346 -25.94 -3.20 12.18
C ALA A 346 -25.82 -4.70 12.45
N SER A 347 -24.60 -5.14 12.75
CA SER A 347 -24.26 -6.50 13.15
C SER A 347 -23.11 -6.48 14.17
N ALA A 348 -22.80 -7.64 14.76
CA ALA A 348 -21.74 -7.78 15.77
C ALA A 348 -21.82 -6.70 16.86
N VAL A 349 -23.05 -6.40 17.32
CA VAL A 349 -23.29 -5.40 18.37
C VAL A 349 -22.72 -5.93 19.68
N THR A 350 -21.98 -5.08 20.39
CA THR A 350 -21.42 -5.33 21.71
C THR A 350 -21.73 -4.14 22.63
N ALA A 351 -21.23 -4.14 23.84
CA ALA A 351 -21.38 -3.02 24.76
C ALA A 351 -20.69 -1.73 24.29
N THR A 352 -19.64 -1.83 23.46
CA THR A 352 -18.79 -0.67 23.13
C THR A 352 -18.48 -0.55 21.63
N SER A 353 -19.02 -1.45 20.80
CA SER A 353 -18.77 -1.45 19.36
C SER A 353 -19.90 -2.13 18.58
N LEU A 354 -19.93 -1.87 17.29
CA LEU A 354 -20.78 -2.57 16.32
C LEU A 354 -20.16 -2.49 14.92
N THR A 355 -20.65 -3.31 13.99
CA THR A 355 -20.31 -3.21 12.56
C THR A 355 -21.52 -2.69 11.80
N LEU A 356 -21.33 -1.66 10.98
CA LEU A 356 -22.32 -1.18 10.01
C LEU A 356 -21.97 -1.66 8.61
N ALA A 357 -22.98 -2.06 7.84
CA ALA A 357 -22.87 -2.37 6.43
C ALA A 357 -24.06 -1.77 5.67
N TRP A 358 -23.85 -1.37 4.41
CA TRP A 358 -24.87 -0.72 3.58
C TRP A 358 -24.73 -1.12 2.12
N THR A 359 -25.75 -0.87 1.31
CA THR A 359 -25.63 -1.00 -0.16
C THR A 359 -24.76 0.14 -0.68
N ALA A 360 -23.76 -0.20 -1.49
CA ALA A 360 -22.83 0.76 -2.06
C ALA A 360 -23.58 1.83 -2.89
N ALA A 361 -23.12 3.06 -2.77
CA ALA A 361 -23.52 4.16 -3.65
C ALA A 361 -22.87 3.99 -5.04
N THR A 362 -23.44 4.65 -6.03
CA THR A 362 -22.89 4.76 -7.39
C THR A 362 -22.64 6.22 -7.75
N ASP A 363 -21.70 6.46 -8.66
CA ASP A 363 -21.34 7.77 -9.12
C ASP A 363 -20.91 7.71 -10.60
N ASN A 364 -20.97 8.83 -11.32
CA ASN A 364 -20.60 8.92 -12.73
C ASN A 364 -19.07 8.78 -12.97
N VAL A 365 -18.25 9.13 -11.96
CA VAL A 365 -16.79 8.98 -11.98
C VAL A 365 -16.35 7.86 -11.04
N GLY A 366 -16.91 7.81 -9.83
CA GLY A 366 -16.67 6.75 -8.87
C GLY A 366 -16.75 7.21 -7.41
N VAL A 367 -17.26 6.33 -6.55
CA VAL A 367 -17.28 6.55 -5.10
C VAL A 367 -15.92 6.21 -4.52
N THR A 368 -15.31 7.15 -3.79
CA THR A 368 -13.98 6.98 -3.18
C THR A 368 -14.04 6.66 -1.69
N GLY A 369 -15.19 6.87 -1.05
CA GLY A 369 -15.33 6.56 0.37
C GLY A 369 -16.68 6.89 0.96
N TYR A 370 -16.82 6.56 2.23
CA TYR A 370 -18.04 6.76 3.01
C TYR A 370 -17.70 7.38 4.37
N ASP A 371 -18.55 8.31 4.82
CA ASP A 371 -18.53 8.87 6.17
C ASP A 371 -19.74 8.36 6.95
N VAL A 372 -19.48 7.68 8.06
CA VAL A 372 -20.52 7.29 9.00
C VAL A 372 -20.70 8.40 10.03
N VAL A 373 -21.91 8.89 10.16
CA VAL A 373 -22.26 9.92 11.13
C VAL A 373 -23.20 9.37 12.20
N ARG A 374 -22.95 9.80 13.43
CA ARG A 374 -23.90 9.67 14.53
C ARG A 374 -24.82 10.88 14.52
N VAL A 375 -26.12 10.64 14.59
CA VAL A 375 -27.18 11.69 14.62
C VAL A 375 -27.72 11.78 16.04
N ALA A 376 -27.61 12.94 16.67
CA ALA A 376 -28.11 13.18 18.02
C ALA A 376 -28.64 14.61 18.15
N GLY A 377 -29.92 14.77 18.52
CA GLY A 377 -30.52 16.09 18.73
C GLY A 377 -30.49 16.99 17.49
N GLY A 378 -30.53 16.44 16.30
CA GLY A 378 -30.40 17.17 15.03
C GLY A 378 -28.96 17.52 14.61
N THR A 379 -27.97 17.15 15.42
CA THR A 379 -26.53 17.34 15.12
C THR A 379 -25.96 16.03 14.60
N GLU A 380 -25.08 16.14 13.59
CA GLU A 380 -24.34 15.02 13.02
C GLU A 380 -22.86 15.12 13.41
N THR A 381 -22.28 14.00 13.81
CA THR A 381 -20.84 13.88 14.12
C THR A 381 -20.29 12.68 13.38
N THR A 382 -19.25 12.86 12.57
CA THR A 382 -18.56 11.75 11.92
C THR A 382 -17.87 10.89 12.98
N VAL A 383 -18.16 9.60 13.00
CA VAL A 383 -17.64 8.63 13.97
C VAL A 383 -16.77 7.55 13.33
N ALA A 384 -16.87 7.35 12.03
CA ALA A 384 -16.02 6.44 11.26
C ALA A 384 -15.99 6.86 9.79
N ALA A 385 -14.94 6.43 9.07
CA ALA A 385 -14.84 6.52 7.62
C ALA A 385 -14.34 5.18 7.05
N SER A 386 -14.73 4.88 5.80
CA SER A 386 -14.36 3.63 5.12
C SER A 386 -14.26 3.86 3.62
N THR A 387 -13.39 3.11 2.94
CA THR A 387 -13.35 3.01 1.47
C THR A 387 -14.25 1.90 0.93
N THR A 388 -14.80 1.06 1.82
CA THR A 388 -15.74 -0.01 1.49
C THR A 388 -17.12 0.28 2.10
N ASN A 389 -18.12 -0.48 1.71
CA ASN A 389 -19.49 -0.36 2.20
C ASN A 389 -19.74 -1.06 3.56
N THR A 390 -18.70 -1.18 4.38
CA THR A 390 -18.76 -1.71 5.75
C THR A 390 -17.71 -1.05 6.63
N VAL A 391 -18.01 -0.90 7.93
CA VAL A 391 -17.07 -0.35 8.91
C VAL A 391 -17.41 -0.76 10.33
N ALA A 392 -16.41 -0.93 11.18
CA ALA A 392 -16.58 -1.06 12.62
C ALA A 392 -16.67 0.34 13.27
N VAL A 393 -17.67 0.54 14.13
CA VAL A 393 -17.81 1.72 14.98
C VAL A 393 -17.49 1.31 16.42
N THR A 394 -16.52 1.97 17.05
CA THR A 394 -16.02 1.66 18.40
C THR A 394 -16.16 2.88 19.33
N GLY A 395 -15.85 2.69 20.62
CA GLY A 395 -15.92 3.78 21.61
C GLY A 395 -17.35 4.15 22.01
N LEU A 396 -18.30 3.24 21.84
CA LEU A 396 -19.68 3.41 22.25
C LEU A 396 -19.85 3.13 23.76
N THR A 397 -20.95 3.61 24.31
CA THR A 397 -21.38 3.37 25.70
C THR A 397 -22.38 2.22 25.71
N ALA A 398 -22.29 1.33 26.69
CA ALA A 398 -23.23 0.22 26.88
C ALA A 398 -24.67 0.72 27.10
N GLU A 399 -25.65 -0.14 26.80
CA GLU A 399 -27.10 0.10 26.98
C GLU A 399 -27.58 1.45 26.41
N THR A 400 -26.91 1.93 25.36
CA THR A 400 -27.18 3.24 24.77
C THR A 400 -27.68 3.09 23.34
N THR A 401 -28.82 3.74 23.04
CA THR A 401 -29.32 3.77 21.66
C THR A 401 -28.65 4.89 20.87
N TYR A 402 -28.06 4.48 19.73
CA TYR A 402 -27.42 5.36 18.77
C TYR A 402 -28.19 5.37 17.46
N THR A 403 -28.21 6.52 16.81
CA THR A 403 -28.72 6.68 15.45
C THR A 403 -27.56 6.96 14.52
N PHE A 404 -27.40 6.13 13.48
CA PHE A 404 -26.36 6.31 12.47
C PHE A 404 -26.93 6.53 11.09
N ALA A 405 -26.18 7.26 10.26
CA ALA A 405 -26.41 7.41 8.83
C ALA A 405 -25.06 7.42 8.10
N VAL A 406 -25.10 7.28 6.78
CA VAL A 406 -23.92 7.19 5.93
C VAL A 406 -24.04 8.18 4.77
N TYR A 407 -22.92 8.79 4.41
CA TYR A 407 -22.73 9.58 3.20
C TYR A 407 -21.67 8.94 2.33
N ALA A 408 -21.80 9.00 1.03
CA ALA A 408 -20.75 8.68 0.08
C ALA A 408 -20.00 9.94 -0.33
N ARG A 409 -18.74 9.77 -0.69
CA ARG A 409 -17.88 10.83 -1.27
C ARG A 409 -17.27 10.32 -2.58
N ASP A 410 -17.11 11.22 -3.55
CA ASP A 410 -16.32 11.01 -4.75
C ASP A 410 -14.92 11.64 -4.66
N ALA A 411 -14.14 11.53 -5.74
CA ALA A 411 -12.81 12.12 -5.82
C ALA A 411 -12.83 13.65 -6.00
N ALA A 412 -13.96 14.21 -6.49
CA ALA A 412 -14.12 15.66 -6.65
C ALA A 412 -14.50 16.37 -5.34
N GLY A 413 -14.76 15.59 -4.26
CA GLY A 413 -15.21 16.12 -2.98
C GLY A 413 -16.71 16.32 -2.89
N ASN A 414 -17.48 15.91 -3.90
CA ASN A 414 -18.93 15.96 -3.80
C ASN A 414 -19.40 14.90 -2.79
N ARG A 415 -20.36 15.28 -1.97
CA ARG A 415 -20.94 14.44 -0.95
C ARG A 415 -22.39 14.10 -1.31
N SER A 416 -22.74 12.83 -1.21
CA SER A 416 -24.09 12.33 -1.51
C SER A 416 -25.16 12.94 -0.58
N ALA A 417 -26.42 12.75 -0.94
CA ALA A 417 -27.49 12.83 0.05
C ALA A 417 -27.27 11.77 1.15
N ARG A 418 -27.77 12.05 2.35
CA ARG A 418 -27.69 11.14 3.49
C ARG A 418 -28.49 9.86 3.23
N SER A 419 -27.97 8.71 3.66
CA SER A 419 -28.76 7.48 3.74
C SER A 419 -29.95 7.64 4.70
N ALA A 420 -30.90 6.71 4.65
CA ALA A 420 -31.83 6.54 5.77
C ALA A 420 -31.03 6.17 7.05
N THR A 421 -31.62 6.46 8.21
CA THR A 421 -30.97 6.18 9.50
C THR A 421 -31.25 4.76 9.98
N VAL A 422 -30.31 4.21 10.76
CA VAL A 422 -30.52 3.01 11.58
C VAL A 422 -30.39 3.36 13.05
N ASN A 423 -31.28 2.81 13.87
CA ASN A 423 -31.19 2.90 15.32
C ASN A 423 -30.66 1.58 15.87
N VAL A 424 -29.64 1.64 16.70
CA VAL A 424 -29.00 0.46 17.30
C VAL A 424 -28.79 0.73 18.78
N THR A 425 -29.20 -0.20 19.61
CA THR A 425 -28.87 -0.15 21.04
C THR A 425 -27.70 -1.09 21.30
N THR A 426 -26.64 -0.58 21.91
CA THR A 426 -25.50 -1.37 22.34
C THR A 426 -25.92 -2.33 23.47
N ASP A 427 -25.26 -3.47 23.53
CA ASP A 427 -25.52 -4.48 24.56
C ASP A 427 -25.17 -3.97 25.96
N GLU A 428 -25.67 -4.66 26.98
CA GLU A 428 -25.33 -4.39 28.36
C GLU A 428 -23.81 -4.48 28.59
N GLY A 429 -23.25 -3.52 29.29
CA GLY A 429 -21.84 -3.52 29.67
C GLY A 429 -21.59 -4.59 30.72
N GLY A 430 -21.24 -5.78 30.30
CA GLY A 430 -20.82 -6.82 31.23
C GLY A 430 -21.54 -8.16 31.17
N SER A 431 -22.12 -8.54 30.02
CA SER A 431 -22.56 -9.93 29.85
C SER A 431 -22.53 -10.32 28.37
N THR A 432 -21.44 -10.88 27.90
CA THR A 432 -21.49 -11.73 26.72
C THR A 432 -22.32 -12.94 27.08
N PRO A 433 -23.47 -13.25 26.42
CA PRO A 433 -24.18 -14.48 26.66
C PRO A 433 -23.26 -15.65 26.29
N GLY A 434 -22.74 -16.37 27.27
CA GLY A 434 -21.98 -17.61 27.06
C GLY A 434 -20.59 -17.69 27.65
N VAL A 435 -19.94 -16.61 28.07
CA VAL A 435 -18.63 -16.67 28.72
C VAL A 435 -18.68 -16.13 30.15
N GLY A 436 -19.37 -16.84 31.01
CA GLY A 436 -19.24 -16.65 32.45
C GLY A 436 -17.92 -17.25 32.94
N CYS A 437 -17.15 -16.52 33.73
CA CYS A 437 -15.97 -17.06 34.39
C CYS A 437 -15.91 -16.64 35.87
N SER A 438 -15.39 -17.54 36.70
CA SER A 438 -14.94 -17.18 38.05
C SER A 438 -13.50 -17.65 38.26
N VAL A 439 -12.75 -16.88 39.05
CA VAL A 439 -11.36 -17.17 39.33
C VAL A 439 -11.14 -17.20 40.86
N GLY A 440 -10.65 -18.33 41.33
CA GLY A 440 -10.17 -18.50 42.70
C GLY A 440 -8.67 -18.34 42.74
N TYR A 441 -8.18 -17.54 43.68
CA TYR A 441 -6.74 -17.37 43.95
C TYR A 441 -6.45 -17.80 45.36
N ARG A 442 -5.43 -18.67 45.53
CA ARG A 442 -5.05 -19.20 46.83
C ARG A 442 -3.52 -19.19 46.98
N VAL A 443 -3.02 -18.69 48.13
CA VAL A 443 -1.64 -18.91 48.54
C VAL A 443 -1.58 -20.29 49.22
N VAL A 444 -0.81 -21.20 48.64
CA VAL A 444 -0.68 -22.60 49.10
C VAL A 444 0.40 -22.74 50.15
N GLY A 445 1.41 -21.88 50.09
CA GLY A 445 2.52 -21.82 51.05
C GLY A 445 3.32 -20.55 50.94
N GLU A 446 3.91 -20.12 52.06
CA GLU A 446 4.78 -18.96 52.12
C GLU A 446 6.06 -19.25 52.91
N TRP A 447 7.16 -18.60 52.50
CA TRP A 447 8.46 -18.62 53.18
C TRP A 447 9.13 -17.25 53.03
N PRO A 448 10.21 -16.99 53.79
CA PRO A 448 10.94 -15.74 53.63
C PRO A 448 11.34 -15.49 52.17
N GLY A 449 10.86 -14.38 51.60
CA GLY A 449 11.17 -13.94 50.22
C GLY A 449 10.38 -14.66 49.10
N GLY A 450 9.54 -15.66 49.41
CA GLY A 450 8.81 -16.39 48.35
C GLY A 450 7.45 -16.94 48.78
N PHE A 451 6.68 -17.40 47.83
CA PHE A 451 5.38 -18.05 48.05
C PHE A 451 5.02 -18.98 46.91
N GLN A 452 4.06 -19.84 47.16
CA GLN A 452 3.40 -20.66 46.15
C GLN A 452 1.95 -20.24 46.05
N GLY A 453 1.52 -19.94 44.81
CA GLY A 453 0.15 -19.58 44.48
C GLY A 453 -0.53 -20.62 43.57
N GLU A 454 -1.83 -20.70 43.68
CA GLU A 454 -2.69 -21.49 42.85
C GLU A 454 -3.86 -20.64 42.34
N ILE A 455 -4.17 -20.76 41.03
CA ILE A 455 -5.27 -20.04 40.41
C ILE A 455 -6.19 -21.08 39.75
N THR A 456 -7.46 -21.13 40.14
CA THR A 456 -8.48 -21.96 39.54
C THR A 456 -9.34 -21.09 38.65
N ILE A 457 -9.36 -21.37 37.35
CA ILE A 457 -10.20 -20.73 36.34
C ILE A 457 -11.40 -21.63 36.11
N ARG A 458 -12.59 -21.17 36.42
CA ARG A 458 -13.85 -21.87 36.19
C ARG A 458 -14.64 -21.20 35.09
N ASN A 459 -15.05 -21.97 34.11
CA ASN A 459 -16.02 -21.59 33.10
C ASN A 459 -17.43 -21.78 33.65
N THR A 460 -18.19 -20.74 33.86
CA THR A 460 -19.57 -20.80 34.33
C THR A 460 -20.58 -20.74 33.18
N GLY A 461 -20.07 -20.64 31.92
CA GLY A 461 -20.87 -20.64 30.70
C GLY A 461 -21.17 -22.08 30.20
N THR A 462 -21.95 -22.14 29.12
CA THR A 462 -22.42 -23.38 28.49
C THR A 462 -21.56 -23.89 27.35
N THR A 463 -20.54 -23.13 26.94
CA THR A 463 -19.57 -23.48 25.87
C THR A 463 -18.16 -23.56 26.44
N ALA A 464 -17.33 -24.47 25.91
CA ALA A 464 -15.93 -24.57 26.30
C ALA A 464 -15.13 -23.34 25.89
N ILE A 465 -14.18 -22.89 26.73
CA ILE A 465 -13.27 -21.80 26.44
C ILE A 465 -11.92 -22.41 26.03
N SER A 466 -11.51 -22.21 24.77
CA SER A 466 -10.23 -22.70 24.24
C SER A 466 -9.26 -21.56 23.98
N GLY A 467 -7.97 -21.80 24.18
CA GLY A 467 -6.92 -20.81 23.90
C GLY A 467 -7.02 -19.55 24.76
N TRP A 468 -7.33 -19.70 26.04
CA TRP A 468 -7.56 -18.61 26.97
C TRP A 468 -6.31 -17.82 27.34
N THR A 469 -6.51 -16.57 27.71
CA THR A 469 -5.48 -15.72 28.34
C THR A 469 -6.07 -15.14 29.62
N LEU A 470 -5.41 -15.40 30.76
CA LEU A 470 -5.79 -14.84 32.04
C LEU A 470 -4.88 -13.65 32.36
N ALA A 471 -5.46 -12.50 32.71
CA ALA A 471 -4.75 -11.31 33.13
C ALA A 471 -5.13 -10.91 34.56
N PHE A 472 -4.12 -10.50 35.38
CA PHE A 472 -4.28 -9.96 36.73
C PHE A 472 -3.09 -9.08 37.10
N ALA A 473 -3.16 -8.42 38.24
CA ALA A 473 -2.04 -7.61 38.72
C ALA A 473 -1.74 -7.83 40.22
N PHE A 474 -0.48 -7.92 40.54
CA PHE A 474 0.03 -7.90 41.92
C PHE A 474 0.20 -6.46 42.41
N ALA A 475 -0.23 -6.19 43.65
CA ALA A 475 -0.17 -4.84 44.23
C ALA A 475 1.13 -4.53 44.98
N ASN A 476 1.90 -5.56 45.40
CA ASN A 476 3.02 -5.40 46.32
C ASN A 476 4.38 -5.81 45.73
N GLY A 477 4.50 -5.74 44.38
CA GLY A 477 5.75 -6.07 43.69
C GLY A 477 6.09 -7.57 43.67
N GLN A 478 5.10 -8.45 43.86
CA GLN A 478 5.29 -9.89 43.73
C GLN A 478 5.70 -10.26 42.28
N THR A 479 6.48 -11.32 42.13
CA THR A 479 6.95 -11.83 40.84
C THR A 479 6.59 -13.30 40.71
N VAL A 480 6.30 -13.75 39.47
CA VAL A 480 6.18 -15.15 39.09
C VAL A 480 7.56 -15.65 38.70
N THR A 481 8.08 -16.69 39.38
CA THR A 481 9.41 -17.25 39.07
C THR A 481 9.33 -18.57 38.30
N ASN A 482 8.31 -19.38 38.56
CA ASN A 482 8.04 -20.60 37.82
C ASN A 482 6.53 -20.86 37.82
N MET A 483 6.00 -21.44 36.72
CA MET A 483 4.57 -21.73 36.62
C MET A 483 4.35 -23.09 35.93
N TRP A 484 3.34 -23.80 36.38
CA TRP A 484 2.84 -25.03 35.72
C TRP A 484 1.35 -24.87 35.37
N GLY A 485 0.95 -25.51 34.30
CA GLY A 485 -0.40 -25.35 33.75
C GLY A 485 -0.59 -24.11 32.87
N GLY A 486 0.43 -23.24 32.77
CA GLY A 486 0.42 -22.04 31.94
C GLY A 486 1.82 -21.44 31.75
N THR A 487 1.91 -20.48 30.85
CA THR A 487 3.13 -19.69 30.58
C THR A 487 2.86 -18.23 30.99
N PRO A 488 3.58 -17.70 31.99
CA PRO A 488 3.39 -16.34 32.44
C PRO A 488 4.23 -15.35 31.62
N ALA A 489 3.70 -14.16 31.41
CA ALA A 489 4.42 -12.96 31.00
C ALA A 489 4.12 -11.85 32.00
N GLN A 490 5.16 -11.28 32.62
CA GLN A 490 5.02 -10.26 33.67
C GLN A 490 5.76 -8.97 33.30
N ASN A 491 5.09 -7.85 33.50
CA ASN A 491 5.67 -6.51 33.39
C ASN A 491 5.27 -5.68 34.61
N GLY A 492 6.21 -5.44 35.52
CA GLY A 492 5.93 -4.86 36.84
C GLY A 492 4.94 -5.72 37.63
N GLY A 493 3.84 -5.12 38.08
CA GLY A 493 2.77 -5.86 38.78
C GLY A 493 1.82 -6.63 37.85
N ALA A 494 1.74 -6.28 36.55
CA ALA A 494 0.81 -6.88 35.60
C ALA A 494 1.31 -8.25 35.12
N VAL A 495 0.45 -9.26 35.21
CA VAL A 495 0.73 -10.66 34.80
C VAL A 495 -0.29 -11.08 33.78
N SER A 496 0.17 -11.70 32.68
CA SER A 496 -0.63 -12.39 31.68
C SER A 496 -0.20 -13.86 31.61
N VAL A 497 -1.16 -14.78 31.58
CA VAL A 497 -0.91 -16.22 31.55
C VAL A 497 -1.63 -16.83 30.36
N THR A 498 -0.87 -17.53 29.48
CA THR A 498 -1.42 -18.36 28.43
C THR A 498 -1.41 -19.85 28.84
N PRO A 499 -2.33 -20.71 28.38
CA PRO A 499 -2.41 -22.09 28.83
C PRO A 499 -1.25 -22.97 28.35
N ALA A 500 -0.90 -23.98 29.12
CA ALA A 500 -0.18 -25.15 28.60
C ALA A 500 -1.11 -26.02 27.74
N SER A 501 -0.56 -26.94 26.96
CA SER A 501 -1.35 -27.80 26.05
C SER A 501 -2.46 -28.56 26.77
N TYR A 502 -2.18 -29.06 28.00
CA TYR A 502 -3.12 -29.84 28.79
C TYR A 502 -4.14 -29.00 29.60
N THR A 503 -4.01 -27.71 29.63
CA THR A 503 -4.95 -26.74 30.24
C THR A 503 -5.58 -25.82 29.18
N SER A 504 -5.33 -26.06 27.89
CA SER A 504 -5.71 -25.20 26.80
C SER A 504 -7.22 -24.98 26.63
N THR A 505 -8.04 -25.86 27.22
CA THR A 505 -9.49 -25.76 27.17
C THR A 505 -10.09 -25.82 28.57
N VAL A 506 -10.93 -24.85 28.93
CA VAL A 506 -11.77 -24.89 30.13
C VAL A 506 -13.15 -25.38 29.70
N PRO A 507 -13.56 -26.62 30.04
CA PRO A 507 -14.84 -27.19 29.63
C PRO A 507 -16.03 -26.35 30.10
N ALA A 508 -17.16 -26.44 29.43
CA ALA A 508 -18.41 -25.83 29.89
C ALA A 508 -18.73 -26.32 31.32
N ALA A 509 -19.06 -25.40 32.22
CA ALA A 509 -19.28 -25.61 33.65
C ALA A 509 -18.10 -26.27 34.40
N GLY A 510 -16.95 -26.45 33.73
CA GLY A 510 -15.73 -27.07 34.27
C GLY A 510 -14.69 -26.06 34.72
N SER A 511 -13.51 -26.55 35.14
CA SER A 511 -12.41 -25.71 35.57
C SER A 511 -11.03 -26.25 35.18
N VAL A 512 -10.05 -25.41 35.10
CA VAL A 512 -8.62 -25.73 35.03
C VAL A 512 -7.88 -25.00 36.15
N THR A 513 -6.77 -25.59 36.60
CA THR A 513 -5.95 -25.00 37.65
C THR A 513 -4.53 -24.80 37.16
N VAL A 514 -3.97 -23.61 37.40
CA VAL A 514 -2.56 -23.30 37.20
C VAL A 514 -1.91 -22.98 38.54
N GLY A 515 -0.68 -23.42 38.70
CA GLY A 515 0.06 -23.14 39.94
C GLY A 515 1.39 -22.48 39.65
N PHE A 516 1.93 -21.74 40.60
CA PHE A 516 3.19 -21.05 40.40
C PHE A 516 3.94 -20.85 41.71
N THR A 517 5.26 -20.68 41.62
CA THR A 517 6.07 -20.12 42.68
C THR A 517 6.43 -18.69 42.35
N GLY A 518 6.55 -17.84 43.35
CA GLY A 518 6.82 -16.42 43.15
C GLY A 518 7.68 -15.82 44.26
N GLY A 519 8.32 -14.70 43.95
CA GLY A 519 8.99 -13.84 44.91
C GLY A 519 8.02 -12.84 45.52
N LYS A 520 8.24 -12.48 46.78
CA LYS A 520 7.46 -11.46 47.49
C LYS A 520 8.34 -10.63 48.41
N GLY A 521 7.92 -9.42 48.74
CA GLY A 521 8.44 -8.59 49.80
C GLY A 521 7.83 -8.92 51.17
N ALA A 522 7.67 -7.92 52.02
CA ALA A 522 7.08 -8.06 53.34
C ALA A 522 5.58 -8.38 53.31
N THR A 523 4.88 -7.97 52.26
CA THR A 523 3.44 -8.19 52.06
C THR A 523 3.18 -9.08 50.85
N ASN A 524 2.13 -9.89 50.93
CA ASN A 524 1.71 -10.79 49.84
C ASN A 524 0.17 -10.73 49.69
N THR A 525 -0.33 -9.57 49.26
CA THR A 525 -1.76 -9.38 49.07
C THR A 525 -2.18 -10.07 47.77
N ALA A 526 -3.26 -10.84 47.81
CA ALA A 526 -3.84 -11.50 46.63
C ALA A 526 -4.34 -10.46 45.61
N PRO A 527 -4.25 -10.77 44.30
CA PRO A 527 -4.91 -9.99 43.29
C PRO A 527 -6.40 -9.88 43.52
N THR A 528 -6.99 -8.72 43.27
CA THR A 528 -8.43 -8.46 43.51
C THR A 528 -9.29 -8.54 42.26
N ALA A 529 -8.66 -8.55 41.07
CA ALA A 529 -9.37 -8.59 39.80
C ALA A 529 -8.66 -9.51 38.81
N PHE A 530 -9.46 -10.29 38.09
CA PHE A 530 -9.00 -11.21 37.05
C PHE A 530 -9.80 -11.01 35.78
N ARG A 531 -9.14 -11.11 34.63
CA ARG A 531 -9.78 -11.04 33.31
C ARG A 531 -9.40 -12.27 32.50
N LEU A 532 -10.39 -12.96 31.96
CA LEU A 532 -10.21 -14.07 31.04
C LEU A 532 -10.61 -13.61 29.62
N ASN A 533 -9.67 -13.65 28.68
CA ASN A 533 -9.86 -13.13 27.31
C ASN A 533 -10.44 -11.70 27.30
N GLY A 534 -9.96 -10.84 28.22
CA GLY A 534 -10.45 -9.47 28.36
C GLY A 534 -11.73 -9.29 29.18
N THR A 535 -12.50 -10.36 29.43
CA THR A 535 -13.73 -10.34 30.24
C THR A 535 -13.39 -10.43 31.74
N THR A 536 -13.96 -9.54 32.56
CA THR A 536 -13.80 -9.58 34.02
C THR A 536 -14.50 -10.80 34.59
N CYS A 537 -13.79 -11.61 35.38
CA CYS A 537 -14.33 -12.77 36.06
C CYS A 537 -14.76 -12.43 37.49
N ALA A 538 -15.77 -13.17 37.99
CA ALA A 538 -16.08 -13.14 39.42
C ALA A 538 -14.91 -13.74 40.20
N THR A 539 -14.59 -13.20 41.39
CA THR A 539 -13.59 -13.75 42.32
C THR A 539 -14.27 -14.68 43.34
N THR A 540 -13.69 -15.85 43.57
CA THR A 540 -14.21 -16.87 44.54
C THR A 540 -13.19 -17.24 45.56
#